data_0efd8d99296123c2948cea0a3d26c639
#
_entry.id   0efd8d99296123c2948cea0a3d26c639
#
_cell.length_a   1.000
_cell.length_b   1.000
_cell.length_c   1.000
_cell.angle_alpha   90.00
_cell.angle_beta   90.00
_cell.angle_gamma   90.00
#
_symmetry.space_group_name_H-M   'P 1'
#
loop_
_entity.id
_entity.type
_entity.pdbx_description
1 polymer ?
#
loop_
_entity_poly.entity_id
_entity_poly.type
_entity_poly.pdbx_seq_one_letter_code
_entity_poly.pdbx_strand_id
1 'polypeptide(L)'
;MTAASREIILTVRCLTYNQAPFVRQCLDGIVMQRTDFGFVALVHDDASTDGTAEIVAEYAARYPEIIHPVLEKENLYSKHDGSLSKVILSHCTGKYVAYIEGDDYWTDPLKLQKEVDFLENNPEYGLVRTHFDRYYQKEGKIEKGIFPAMHGMTDTHQGYILNPVFAGPCTWVFRMKYQRNRPAYDRTR
;
A
#
# COMPACT_ATOMS: atom_id res chain seq x y z
N MET A 1 -21.26 -22.93 11.71
CA MET A 1 -21.30 -22.39 10.34
C MET A 1 -19.91 -21.89 10.02
N THR A 2 -19.16 -22.62 9.20
CA THR A 2 -17.84 -22.21 8.72
C THR A 2 -18.05 -20.98 7.84
N ALA A 3 -17.44 -19.84 8.20
CA ALA A 3 -17.40 -18.68 7.34
C ALA A 3 -16.78 -19.12 6.01
N ALA A 4 -17.54 -19.06 4.93
CA ALA A 4 -16.97 -19.29 3.60
C ALA A 4 -15.80 -18.33 3.44
N SER A 5 -14.61 -18.85 3.14
CA SER A 5 -13.44 -18.03 2.89
C SER A 5 -13.76 -17.11 1.73
N ARG A 6 -13.78 -15.80 1.98
CA ARG A 6 -14.00 -14.81 0.92
C ARG A 6 -12.87 -14.90 -0.09
N GLU A 7 -13.18 -14.78 -1.38
CA GLU A 7 -12.16 -14.72 -2.41
C GLU A 7 -11.22 -13.54 -2.17
N ILE A 8 -9.91 -13.79 -2.17
CA ILE A 8 -8.89 -12.76 -2.02
C ILE A 8 -8.74 -12.04 -3.36
N ILE A 9 -9.27 -10.83 -3.45
CA ILE A 9 -9.19 -10.01 -4.67
C ILE A 9 -8.21 -8.84 -4.56
N LEU A 10 -7.73 -8.52 -3.34
CA LEU A 10 -6.81 -7.41 -3.11
C LEU A 10 -5.62 -7.84 -2.24
N THR A 11 -4.42 -7.41 -2.62
CA THR A 11 -3.23 -7.48 -1.77
C THR A 11 -2.85 -6.06 -1.34
N VAL A 12 -2.74 -5.84 -0.04
CA VAL A 12 -2.07 -4.65 0.50
C VAL A 12 -0.55 -4.91 0.44
N ARG A 13 0.18 -4.06 -0.25
CA ARG A 13 1.64 -4.05 -0.28
C ARG A 13 2.14 -3.04 0.75
N CYS A 14 2.61 -3.52 1.89
CA CYS A 14 3.22 -2.70 2.93
C CYS A 14 4.73 -2.91 2.93
N LEU A 15 5.50 -1.84 2.80
CA LEU A 15 6.96 -1.87 2.89
C LEU A 15 7.41 -1.24 4.19
N THR A 16 8.38 -1.88 4.86
CA THR A 16 8.97 -1.37 6.10
C THR A 16 10.50 -1.50 6.07
N TYR A 17 11.17 -0.51 6.65
CA TYR A 17 12.59 -0.54 6.97
C TYR A 17 12.91 0.45 8.08
N ASN A 18 13.28 -0.03 9.27
CA ASN A 18 13.60 0.76 10.46
C ASN A 18 12.50 1.79 10.80
N GLN A 19 11.26 1.30 10.94
CA GLN A 19 10.06 2.10 11.20
C GLN A 19 9.33 1.66 12.49
N ALA A 20 10.04 1.09 13.48
CA ALA A 20 9.44 0.62 14.74
C ALA A 20 8.55 1.66 15.45
N PRO A 21 8.85 2.98 15.45
CA PRO A 21 7.98 3.98 16.05
C PRO A 21 6.62 4.17 15.38
N PHE A 22 6.47 3.73 14.12
CA PHE A 22 5.32 4.04 13.27
C PHE A 22 4.51 2.79 12.87
N VAL A 23 5.19 1.65 12.66
CA VAL A 23 4.63 0.47 12.01
C VAL A 23 3.39 -0.10 12.73
N ARG A 24 3.26 0.05 14.05
CA ARG A 24 2.04 -0.36 14.77
C ARG A 24 0.82 0.38 14.27
N GLN A 25 0.91 1.70 14.09
CA GLN A 25 -0.20 2.52 13.62
C GLN A 25 -0.55 2.20 12.17
N CYS A 26 0.46 1.89 11.34
CA CYS A 26 0.27 1.39 9.97
C CYS A 26 -0.53 0.08 9.97
N LEU A 27 -0.09 -0.91 10.75
CA LEU A 27 -0.72 -2.22 10.82
C LEU A 27 -2.13 -2.15 11.40
N ASP A 28 -2.38 -1.30 12.40
CA ASP A 28 -3.73 -1.03 12.92
C ASP A 28 -4.64 -0.49 11.83
N GLY A 29 -4.14 0.43 11.00
CA GLY A 29 -4.86 0.97 9.84
C GLY A 29 -5.21 -0.10 8.79
N ILE A 30 -4.37 -1.11 8.64
CA ILE A 30 -4.62 -2.24 7.74
C ILE A 30 -5.65 -3.20 8.33
N VAL A 31 -5.47 -3.65 9.57
CA VAL A 31 -6.35 -4.69 10.16
C VAL A 31 -7.75 -4.18 10.51
N MET A 32 -7.94 -2.87 10.63
CA MET A 32 -9.28 -2.28 10.84
C MET A 32 -10.14 -2.26 9.57
N GLN A 33 -9.58 -2.54 8.39
CA GLN A 33 -10.32 -2.44 7.12
C GLN A 33 -11.51 -3.41 7.08
N ARG A 34 -12.64 -2.91 6.58
CA ARG A 34 -13.90 -3.64 6.44
C ARG A 34 -14.27 -3.72 4.97
N THR A 35 -14.32 -4.94 4.45
CA THR A 35 -14.63 -5.21 3.05
C THR A 35 -15.63 -6.35 2.93
N ASP A 36 -16.39 -6.40 1.85
CA ASP A 36 -17.26 -7.53 1.50
C ASP A 36 -16.50 -8.61 0.69
N PHE A 37 -15.26 -8.33 0.31
CA PHE A 37 -14.31 -9.24 -0.32
C PHE A 37 -13.17 -9.62 0.62
N GLY A 38 -12.38 -10.64 0.25
CA GLY A 38 -11.15 -11.01 0.95
C GLY A 38 -9.96 -10.14 0.53
N PHE A 39 -9.13 -9.76 1.49
CA PHE A 39 -7.85 -9.15 1.23
C PHE A 39 -6.77 -9.71 2.16
N VAL A 40 -5.52 -9.62 1.73
CA VAL A 40 -4.33 -9.93 2.54
C VAL A 40 -3.35 -8.76 2.49
N ALA A 41 -2.54 -8.62 3.52
CA ALA A 41 -1.48 -7.64 3.58
C ALA A 41 -0.13 -8.35 3.56
N LEU A 42 0.59 -8.21 2.45
CA LEU A 42 1.99 -8.54 2.35
C LEU A 42 2.79 -7.45 3.05
N VAL A 43 3.30 -7.74 4.25
CA VAL A 43 4.15 -6.82 5.01
C VAL A 43 5.59 -7.26 4.83
N HIS A 44 6.30 -6.52 3.99
CA HIS A 44 7.70 -6.79 3.65
C HIS A 44 8.61 -5.91 4.50
N ASP A 45 9.40 -6.54 5.36
CA ASP A 45 10.45 -5.90 6.15
C ASP A 45 11.81 -6.12 5.50
N ASP A 46 12.46 -5.04 5.11
CA ASP A 46 13.70 -5.05 4.32
C ASP A 46 14.95 -5.09 5.21
N ALA A 47 14.99 -6.07 6.14
CA ALA A 47 16.06 -6.30 7.12
C ALA A 47 16.21 -5.17 8.14
N SER A 48 15.14 -4.79 8.81
CA SER A 48 15.15 -3.82 9.91
C SER A 48 15.98 -4.31 11.11
N THR A 49 16.56 -3.35 11.84
CA THR A 49 17.39 -3.59 13.03
C THR A 49 16.89 -2.87 14.29
N ASP A 50 15.73 -2.21 14.21
CA ASP A 50 15.18 -1.34 15.24
C ASP A 50 13.99 -1.93 16.01
N GLY A 51 13.61 -3.19 15.73
CA GLY A 51 12.43 -3.84 16.32
C GLY A 51 11.20 -3.82 15.40
N THR A 52 11.30 -3.30 14.17
CA THR A 52 10.19 -3.30 13.20
C THR A 52 9.74 -4.73 12.87
N ALA A 53 10.69 -5.64 12.57
CA ALA A 53 10.39 -7.02 12.20
C ALA A 53 9.65 -7.78 13.30
N GLU A 54 10.01 -7.57 14.57
CA GLU A 54 9.35 -8.17 15.73
C GLU A 54 7.90 -7.71 15.87
N ILE A 55 7.65 -6.43 15.62
CA ILE A 55 6.29 -5.87 15.63
C ILE A 55 5.45 -6.48 14.49
N VAL A 56 6.01 -6.61 13.30
CA VAL A 56 5.35 -7.26 12.15
C VAL A 56 5.01 -8.71 12.48
N ALA A 57 5.94 -9.47 13.09
CA ALA A 57 5.72 -10.84 13.50
C ALA A 57 4.61 -10.97 14.58
N GLU A 58 4.55 -10.03 15.53
CA GLU A 58 3.47 -9.95 16.54
C GLU A 58 2.09 -9.81 15.86
N TYR A 59 1.98 -8.89 14.89
CA TYR A 59 0.71 -8.70 14.16
C TYR A 59 0.36 -9.89 13.28
N ALA A 60 1.32 -10.53 12.65
CA ALA A 60 1.09 -11.76 11.86
C ALA A 60 0.56 -12.90 12.74
N ALA A 61 1.09 -13.07 13.95
CA ALA A 61 0.58 -14.05 14.90
C ALA A 61 -0.85 -13.73 15.38
N ARG A 62 -1.18 -12.44 15.54
CA ARG A 62 -2.50 -11.98 16.00
C ARG A 62 -3.56 -11.97 14.89
N TYR A 63 -3.17 -11.72 13.65
CA TYR A 63 -4.05 -11.57 12.49
C TYR A 63 -3.56 -12.42 11.30
N PRO A 64 -3.42 -13.75 11.46
CA PRO A 64 -2.80 -14.64 10.48
C PRO A 64 -3.55 -14.70 9.13
N GLU A 65 -4.86 -14.40 9.13
CA GLU A 65 -5.67 -14.36 7.91
C GLU A 65 -5.46 -13.08 7.10
N ILE A 66 -4.87 -12.04 7.70
CA ILE A 66 -4.68 -10.73 7.05
C ILE A 66 -3.19 -10.43 6.84
N ILE A 67 -2.36 -10.56 7.87
CA ILE A 67 -0.95 -10.14 7.84
C ILE A 67 -0.05 -11.30 7.44
N HIS A 68 0.57 -11.18 6.27
CA HIS A 68 1.51 -12.15 5.72
C HIS A 68 2.90 -11.50 5.68
N PRO A 69 3.78 -11.80 6.64
CA PRO A 69 5.09 -11.17 6.73
C PRO A 69 6.09 -11.78 5.74
N VAL A 70 6.91 -10.94 5.14
CA VAL A 70 8.15 -11.32 4.42
C VAL A 70 9.29 -10.57 5.10
N LEU A 71 10.08 -11.30 5.88
CA LEU A 71 11.18 -10.73 6.69
C LEU A 71 12.52 -11.06 6.01
N GLU A 72 13.14 -10.04 5.42
CA GLU A 72 14.42 -10.23 4.73
C GLU A 72 15.59 -10.30 5.71
N LYS A 73 16.66 -10.97 5.29
CA LYS A 73 17.92 -11.06 6.04
C LYS A 73 18.93 -10.00 5.62
N GLU A 74 18.71 -9.36 4.48
CA GLU A 74 19.55 -8.32 3.91
C GLU A 74 18.66 -7.27 3.22
N ASN A 75 19.11 -6.02 3.22
CA ASN A 75 18.37 -4.91 2.62
C ASN A 75 18.39 -5.02 1.09
N LEU A 76 17.24 -5.40 0.50
CA LEU A 76 17.08 -5.57 -0.94
C LEU A 76 16.96 -4.23 -1.67
N TYR A 77 16.41 -3.22 -1.02
CA TYR A 77 16.27 -1.88 -1.61
C TYR A 77 17.63 -1.29 -1.94
N SER A 78 18.62 -1.47 -1.06
CA SER A 78 19.98 -0.94 -1.24
C SER A 78 20.75 -1.56 -2.41
N LYS A 79 20.32 -2.73 -2.91
CA LYS A 79 20.94 -3.40 -4.07
C LYS A 79 20.67 -2.68 -5.38
N HIS A 80 19.57 -1.96 -5.47
CA HIS A 80 19.13 -1.24 -6.69
C HIS A 80 19.06 -2.10 -7.97
N ASP A 81 18.91 -3.41 -7.82
CA ASP A 81 18.89 -4.41 -8.91
C ASP A 81 17.49 -4.91 -9.28
N GLY A 82 16.47 -4.37 -8.60
CA GLY A 82 15.06 -4.75 -8.79
C GLY A 82 14.64 -6.00 -8.02
N SER A 83 15.51 -6.60 -7.19
CA SER A 83 15.19 -7.79 -6.38
C SER A 83 14.00 -7.54 -5.45
N LEU A 84 13.95 -6.42 -4.75
CA LEU A 84 12.81 -6.01 -3.92
C LEU A 84 11.49 -6.06 -4.69
N SER A 85 11.45 -5.45 -5.87
CA SER A 85 10.23 -5.43 -6.69
C SER A 85 9.81 -6.83 -7.15
N LYS A 86 10.77 -7.69 -7.47
CA LYS A 86 10.50 -9.09 -7.88
C LYS A 86 9.91 -9.89 -6.73
N VAL A 87 10.50 -9.79 -5.52
CA VAL A 87 9.97 -10.45 -4.31
C VAL A 87 8.55 -10.01 -4.05
N ILE A 88 8.31 -8.71 -4.00
CA ILE A 88 6.97 -8.16 -3.73
C ILE A 88 5.94 -8.64 -4.76
N LEU A 89 6.24 -8.51 -6.06
CA LEU A 89 5.30 -8.89 -7.11
C LEU A 89 5.00 -10.39 -7.13
N SER A 90 5.95 -11.24 -6.72
CA SER A 90 5.73 -12.68 -6.63
C SER A 90 4.73 -13.08 -5.54
N HIS A 91 4.60 -12.29 -4.49
CA HIS A 91 3.67 -12.52 -3.39
C HIS A 91 2.33 -11.79 -3.55
N CYS A 92 2.26 -10.78 -4.42
CA CYS A 92 1.00 -10.08 -4.68
C CYS A 92 0.07 -10.92 -5.54
N THR A 93 -1.03 -11.33 -4.95
CA THR A 93 -2.12 -12.08 -5.62
C THR A 93 -3.37 -11.21 -5.72
N GLY A 94 -4.36 -11.67 -6.49
CA GLY A 94 -5.61 -10.95 -6.64
C GLY A 94 -5.64 -9.96 -7.81
N LYS A 95 -6.78 -9.28 -7.93
CA LYS A 95 -7.12 -8.35 -9.01
C LYS A 95 -6.56 -6.95 -8.77
N TYR A 96 -6.40 -6.59 -7.49
CA TYR A 96 -5.99 -5.26 -7.03
C TYR A 96 -4.78 -5.31 -6.12
N VAL A 97 -4.02 -4.20 -6.08
CA VAL A 97 -2.96 -3.97 -5.12
C VAL A 97 -3.08 -2.56 -4.53
N ALA A 98 -3.16 -2.47 -3.21
CA ALA A 98 -3.09 -1.23 -2.46
C ALA A 98 -1.67 -1.02 -1.93
N TYR A 99 -1.19 0.24 -1.94
CA TYR A 99 0.15 0.57 -1.46
C TYR A 99 0.07 1.29 -0.12
N ILE A 100 1.01 0.97 0.76
CA ILE A 100 1.26 1.69 2.00
C ILE A 100 2.72 1.48 2.41
N GLU A 101 3.30 2.44 3.13
CA GLU A 101 4.61 2.35 3.75
C GLU A 101 4.45 2.33 5.27
N GLY A 102 5.39 1.72 6.00
CA GLY A 102 5.23 1.44 7.43
C GLY A 102 5.20 2.68 8.33
N ASP A 103 5.48 3.87 7.80
CA ASP A 103 5.37 5.18 8.46
C ASP A 103 4.09 5.95 8.08
N ASP A 104 3.27 5.39 7.19
CA ASP A 104 1.94 5.89 6.86
C ASP A 104 0.84 5.08 7.58
N TYR A 105 -0.35 5.64 7.74
CA TYR A 105 -1.50 4.89 8.28
C TYR A 105 -2.82 5.34 7.69
N TRP A 106 -3.74 4.39 7.57
CA TRP A 106 -5.11 4.65 7.13
C TRP A 106 -6.01 4.96 8.32
N THR A 107 -6.94 5.91 8.13
CA THR A 107 -7.89 6.35 9.17
C THR A 107 -9.34 5.97 8.83
N ASP A 108 -9.64 5.66 7.57
CA ASP A 108 -10.98 5.25 7.12
C ASP A 108 -11.07 3.72 7.05
N PRO A 109 -11.92 3.07 7.88
CA PRO A 109 -12.08 1.61 7.85
C PRO A 109 -12.74 1.10 6.56
N LEU A 110 -13.29 1.95 5.73
CA LEU A 110 -13.92 1.61 4.45
C LEU A 110 -13.06 2.01 3.23
N LYS A 111 -11.80 2.41 3.45
CA LYS A 111 -10.94 2.88 2.36
C LYS A 111 -10.83 1.84 1.23
N LEU A 112 -10.45 0.61 1.55
CA LEU A 112 -10.29 -0.44 0.54
C LEU A 112 -11.60 -0.77 -0.17
N GLN A 113 -12.72 -0.82 0.57
CA GLN A 113 -14.04 -1.06 -0.02
C GLN A 113 -14.38 0.02 -1.05
N LYS A 114 -14.28 1.30 -0.67
CA LYS A 114 -14.62 2.43 -1.54
C LYS A 114 -13.77 2.47 -2.82
N GLU A 115 -12.48 2.18 -2.69
CA GLU A 115 -11.56 2.22 -3.83
C GLU A 115 -11.78 1.05 -4.80
N VAL A 116 -12.06 -0.15 -4.27
CA VAL A 116 -12.41 -1.31 -5.10
C VAL A 116 -13.75 -1.11 -5.79
N ASP A 117 -14.77 -0.64 -5.06
CA ASP A 117 -16.07 -0.33 -5.64
C ASP A 117 -15.97 0.69 -6.78
N PHE A 118 -15.15 1.73 -6.60
CA PHE A 118 -14.90 2.70 -7.66
C PHE A 118 -14.28 2.01 -8.89
N LEU A 119 -13.25 1.22 -8.71
CA LEU A 119 -12.60 0.54 -9.82
C LEU A 119 -13.52 -0.50 -10.49
N GLU A 120 -14.34 -1.25 -9.73
CA GLU A 120 -15.29 -2.20 -10.32
C GLU A 120 -16.35 -1.50 -11.19
N ASN A 121 -16.85 -0.35 -10.75
CA ASN A 121 -17.84 0.42 -11.48
C ASN A 121 -17.26 1.27 -12.64
N ASN A 122 -15.94 1.43 -12.71
CA ASN A 122 -15.26 2.27 -13.70
C ASN A 122 -14.09 1.50 -14.34
N PRO A 123 -14.36 0.57 -15.27
CA PRO A 123 -13.36 -0.34 -15.84
C PRO A 123 -12.25 0.35 -16.66
N GLU A 124 -12.48 1.57 -17.12
CA GLU A 124 -11.55 2.40 -17.85
C GLU A 124 -10.40 2.94 -16.98
N TYR A 125 -10.60 3.01 -15.65
CA TYR A 125 -9.53 3.44 -14.74
C TYR A 125 -8.62 2.28 -14.32
N GLY A 126 -7.33 2.52 -14.40
CA GLY A 126 -6.29 1.55 -13.96
C GLY A 126 -5.85 1.74 -12.52
N LEU A 127 -6.14 2.90 -11.95
CA LEU A 127 -5.72 3.39 -10.64
C LEU A 127 -6.81 4.26 -10.05
N VAL A 128 -7.01 4.15 -8.74
CA VAL A 128 -7.71 5.13 -7.91
C VAL A 128 -6.77 5.62 -6.80
N ARG A 129 -6.96 6.85 -6.38
CA ARG A 129 -6.23 7.45 -5.26
C ARG A 129 -7.17 8.30 -4.42
N THR A 130 -6.85 8.42 -3.14
CA THR A 130 -7.56 9.29 -2.19
C THR A 130 -6.74 10.52 -1.84
N HIS A 131 -7.36 11.47 -1.15
CA HIS A 131 -6.62 12.51 -0.44
C HIS A 131 -5.85 11.93 0.73
N PHE A 132 -4.85 12.67 1.21
CA PHE A 132 -4.14 12.37 2.44
C PHE A 132 -3.92 13.64 3.26
N ASP A 133 -3.75 13.44 4.56
CA ASP A 133 -3.31 14.45 5.50
C ASP A 133 -1.84 14.23 5.82
N ARG A 134 -1.11 15.27 6.21
CA ARG A 134 0.26 15.16 6.68
C ARG A 134 0.30 15.35 8.19
N TYR A 135 0.88 14.37 8.89
CA TYR A 135 1.07 14.42 10.33
C TYR A 135 2.50 14.80 10.68
N TYR A 136 2.68 15.93 11.32
CA TYR A 136 3.96 16.39 11.85
C TYR A 136 4.10 15.90 13.28
N GLN A 137 4.73 14.75 13.46
CA GLN A 137 4.76 14.02 14.72
C GLN A 137 5.40 14.83 15.87
N LYS A 138 6.49 15.59 15.60
CA LYS A 138 7.18 16.39 16.60
C LYS A 138 6.31 17.53 17.17
N GLU A 139 5.49 18.11 16.32
CA GLU A 139 4.60 19.22 16.67
C GLU A 139 3.20 18.76 17.06
N GLY A 140 2.86 17.48 16.87
CA GLY A 140 1.51 16.95 17.03
C GLY A 140 0.47 17.60 16.11
N LYS A 141 0.92 18.18 14.98
CA LYS A 141 0.09 18.93 14.04
C LYS A 141 -0.35 18.09 12.87
N ILE A 142 -1.62 18.21 12.48
CA ILE A 142 -2.17 17.61 11.24
C ILE A 142 -2.45 18.74 10.24
N GLU A 143 -1.88 18.63 9.07
CA GLU A 143 -2.20 19.44 7.89
C GLU A 143 -3.15 18.64 7.01
N LYS A 144 -4.39 19.12 6.89
CA LYS A 144 -5.46 18.40 6.19
C LYS A 144 -5.52 18.75 4.71
N GLY A 145 -5.88 17.73 3.91
CA GLY A 145 -6.25 17.91 2.52
C GLY A 145 -5.14 18.53 1.68
N ILE A 146 -3.93 17.99 1.72
CA ILE A 146 -2.74 18.54 1.07
C ILE A 146 -2.90 18.72 -0.44
N PHE A 147 -3.87 18.02 -1.06
CA PHE A 147 -4.24 18.30 -2.44
C PHE A 147 -5.33 19.38 -2.50
N PRO A 148 -5.04 20.59 -2.99
CA PRO A 148 -6.10 21.47 -3.46
C PRO A 148 -6.91 20.69 -4.50
N ALA A 149 -8.24 20.94 -4.54
CA ALA A 149 -9.14 20.32 -5.49
C ALA A 149 -8.65 20.60 -6.92
N MET A 150 -7.83 19.68 -7.45
CA MET A 150 -7.34 19.71 -8.83
C MET A 150 -8.39 19.05 -9.71
N HIS A 151 -9.60 19.65 -9.75
CA HIS A 151 -10.65 19.22 -10.65
C HIS A 151 -10.15 19.30 -12.09
N GLY A 152 -10.05 18.15 -12.75
CA GLY A 152 -9.79 18.04 -14.18
C GLY A 152 -8.33 18.08 -14.63
N MET A 153 -7.35 18.38 -13.76
CA MET A 153 -5.95 18.51 -14.20
C MET A 153 -5.14 17.21 -14.21
N THR A 154 -5.57 16.18 -13.48
CA THR A 154 -4.81 14.94 -13.30
C THR A 154 -5.49 13.68 -13.83
N ASP A 155 -6.65 13.81 -14.46
CA ASP A 155 -7.42 12.66 -14.95
C ASP A 155 -6.87 12.10 -16.26
N THR A 156 -5.93 12.80 -16.88
CA THR A 156 -5.24 12.37 -18.10
C THR A 156 -3.74 12.22 -17.84
N HIS A 157 -3.08 11.31 -18.58
CA HIS A 157 -1.63 11.16 -18.56
C HIS A 157 -0.90 12.47 -18.84
N GLN A 158 -1.39 13.28 -19.79
CA GLN A 158 -0.83 14.60 -20.11
C GLN A 158 -0.99 15.59 -18.94
N GLY A 159 -2.15 15.62 -18.29
CA GLY A 159 -2.40 16.47 -17.12
C GLY A 159 -1.46 16.13 -15.97
N TYR A 160 -1.20 14.84 -15.73
CA TYR A 160 -0.25 14.39 -14.71
C TYR A 160 1.19 14.77 -15.00
N ILE A 161 1.64 14.71 -16.27
CA ILE A 161 3.01 15.11 -16.68
C ILE A 161 3.19 16.63 -16.51
N LEU A 162 2.20 17.43 -16.91
CA LEU A 162 2.26 18.88 -16.83
C LEU A 162 2.14 19.42 -15.40
N ASN A 163 1.46 18.69 -14.53
CA ASN A 163 1.25 19.06 -13.13
C ASN A 163 1.57 17.85 -12.22
N PRO A 164 2.84 17.51 -12.02
CA PRO A 164 3.23 16.40 -11.18
C PRO A 164 2.82 16.69 -9.73
N VAL A 165 1.72 16.13 -9.32
CA VAL A 165 1.25 16.22 -7.94
C VAL A 165 1.82 15.04 -7.17
N PHE A 166 2.54 15.33 -6.10
CA PHE A 166 2.97 14.29 -5.17
C PHE A 166 1.73 13.66 -4.53
N ALA A 167 1.50 12.39 -4.83
CA ALA A 167 0.51 11.57 -4.15
C ALA A 167 1.25 10.54 -3.32
N GLY A 168 1.05 10.55 -1.99
CA GLY A 168 1.65 9.54 -1.11
C GLY A 168 1.25 8.13 -1.55
N PRO A 169 2.18 7.15 -1.56
CA PRO A 169 1.88 5.77 -1.95
C PRO A 169 0.69 5.17 -1.19
N CYS A 170 0.52 5.55 0.08
CA CYS A 170 -0.57 5.11 0.95
C CYS A 170 -1.98 5.43 0.43
N THR A 171 -2.09 6.24 -0.63
CA THR A 171 -3.38 6.63 -1.22
C THR A 171 -3.79 5.78 -2.42
N TRP A 172 -2.94 4.87 -2.92
CA TRP A 172 -3.11 4.23 -4.22
C TRP A 172 -3.69 2.83 -4.14
N VAL A 173 -4.68 2.54 -5.00
CA VAL A 173 -5.08 1.18 -5.38
C VAL A 173 -5.02 1.03 -6.89
N PHE A 174 -4.29 0.02 -7.35
CA PHE A 174 -4.08 -0.30 -8.76
C PHE A 174 -4.78 -1.58 -9.16
N ARG A 175 -5.18 -1.68 -10.43
CA ARG A 175 -5.42 -2.98 -11.06
C ARG A 175 -4.10 -3.72 -11.27
N MET A 176 -3.97 -4.92 -10.71
CA MET A 176 -2.73 -5.71 -10.73
C MET A 176 -2.21 -5.96 -12.16
N LYS A 177 -3.09 -6.08 -13.16
CA LYS A 177 -2.69 -6.28 -14.56
C LYS A 177 -1.70 -5.22 -15.09
N TYR A 178 -1.79 -3.97 -14.58
CA TYR A 178 -0.87 -2.90 -14.98
C TYR A 178 0.46 -2.93 -14.20
N GLN A 179 0.50 -3.55 -13.04
CA GLN A 179 1.73 -3.72 -12.28
C GLN A 179 2.59 -4.88 -12.83
N ARG A 180 1.96 -5.99 -13.23
CA ARG A 180 2.65 -7.16 -13.81
C ARG A 180 3.25 -6.89 -15.18
N ASN A 181 2.62 -6.03 -15.96
CA ASN A 181 3.06 -5.69 -17.32
C ASN A 181 3.94 -4.45 -17.39
N ARG A 182 4.41 -3.95 -16.24
CA ARG A 182 5.27 -2.79 -16.19
C ARG A 182 6.64 -3.15 -16.79
N PRO A 183 7.10 -2.43 -17.84
CA PRO A 183 8.44 -2.68 -18.38
C PRO A 183 9.47 -2.43 -17.26
N ALA A 184 10.52 -3.25 -17.23
CA ALA A 184 11.63 -3.01 -16.31
C ALA A 184 12.16 -1.59 -16.54
N TYR A 185 12.29 -0.83 -15.45
CA TYR A 185 12.82 0.52 -15.55
C TYR A 185 14.28 0.46 -15.99
N ASP A 186 14.54 0.85 -17.22
CA ASP A 186 15.90 0.95 -17.75
C ASP A 186 16.53 2.26 -17.26
N ARG A 187 17.47 2.18 -16.32
CA ARG A 187 18.21 3.31 -15.77
C ARG A 187 19.34 3.82 -16.69
N THR A 188 19.51 3.18 -17.86
CA THR A 188 20.58 3.56 -18.81
C THR A 188 20.14 4.59 -19.84
N ARG A 189 18.90 5.10 -19.73
CA ARG A 189 18.36 6.16 -20.58
C ARG A 189 18.15 7.44 -19.82
#